data_aa2868bc3c408c1275f38c8687d73e72
#
_entry.id   aa2868bc3c408c1275f38c8687d73e72
#
_cell.length_a   1.000
_cell.length_b   1.000
_cell.length_c   1.000
_cell.angle_alpha   90.00
_cell.angle_beta   90.00
_cell.angle_gamma   90.00
#
_symmetry.space_group_name_H-M   'P 1'
#
loop_
_entity.id
_entity.type
_entity.pdbx_description
1 polymer ?
#
loop_
_entity_poly.entity_id
_entity_poly.type
_entity_poly.pdbx_seq_one_letter_code
_entity_poly.pdbx_strand_id
1 'polypeptide(L)'
;MSRIAHIELDDRNLPPPTPEIEQERRVAIFDLMEENSFTLPKREDRSVPDGPYRLGLSIRDKRLVFDVQDESGAAAAQFLLSLGPFRQVVKDYFAICKSYFDAVKNLPPAQIETIDMARRGIHDEGARVLVERLEGKAIVDHDTARRLFTLICVLHFGG
;
A
#
# COMPACT_ATOMS: atom_id res chain seq x y z
N MET A 1 -11.61 16.89 4.06
CA MET A 1 -10.89 15.63 3.77
C MET A 1 -9.46 15.93 3.39
N SER A 2 -8.54 15.11 3.79
CA SER A 2 -7.13 15.32 3.50
C SER A 2 -6.60 14.28 2.52
N ARG A 3 -5.37 14.48 2.07
CA ARG A 3 -4.74 13.61 1.09
C ARG A 3 -3.26 13.44 1.37
N ILE A 4 -2.67 12.43 0.76
CA ILE A 4 -1.22 12.22 0.68
C ILE A 4 -0.71 13.04 -0.51
N ALA A 5 0.17 14.00 -0.27
CA ALA A 5 0.77 14.81 -1.32
C ALA A 5 2.14 14.29 -1.73
N HIS A 6 2.77 13.48 -0.90
CA HIS A 6 4.07 12.89 -1.17
C HIS A 6 4.16 11.55 -0.47
N ILE A 7 4.71 10.54 -1.14
CA ILE A 7 4.90 9.22 -0.57
C ILE A 7 6.33 8.75 -0.80
N GLU A 8 6.91 8.12 0.21
CA GLU A 8 8.26 7.60 0.18
C GLU A 8 8.29 6.22 0.80
N LEU A 9 8.99 5.30 0.14
CA LEU A 9 9.18 3.93 0.59
C LEU A 9 10.63 3.74 1.00
N ASP A 10 10.85 3.27 2.22
CA ASP A 10 12.19 2.92 2.67
C ASP A 10 12.50 1.48 2.23
N ASP A 11 13.19 1.36 1.12
CA ASP A 11 13.54 0.08 0.50
C ASP A 11 15.04 -0.23 0.59
N ARG A 12 15.77 0.47 1.44
CA ARG A 12 17.24 0.39 1.49
C ARG A 12 17.78 -1.00 1.79
N ASN A 13 17.02 -1.81 2.52
CA ASN A 13 17.43 -3.15 2.93
C ASN A 13 16.77 -4.25 2.11
N LEU A 14 16.09 -3.90 1.02
CA LEU A 14 15.43 -4.87 0.16
C LEU A 14 16.34 -5.28 -0.99
N PRO A 15 16.21 -6.53 -1.49
CA PRO A 15 16.89 -6.91 -2.71
C PRO A 15 16.34 -6.09 -3.90
N PRO A 16 17.10 -5.98 -4.99
CA PRO A 16 16.59 -5.28 -6.18
C PRO A 16 15.26 -5.90 -6.63
N PRO A 17 14.24 -5.09 -6.93
CA PRO A 17 12.96 -5.63 -7.39
C PRO A 17 13.07 -6.20 -8.80
N THR A 18 12.19 -7.17 -9.10
CA THR A 18 12.03 -7.62 -10.49
C THR A 18 11.40 -6.49 -11.31
N PRO A 19 11.54 -6.51 -12.66
CA PRO A 19 10.88 -5.52 -13.50
C PRO A 19 9.37 -5.44 -13.27
N GLU A 20 8.72 -6.57 -13.01
CA GLU A 20 7.29 -6.63 -12.75
C GLU A 20 6.92 -5.94 -11.44
N ILE A 21 7.67 -6.18 -10.37
CA ILE A 21 7.45 -5.53 -9.07
C ILE A 21 7.69 -4.02 -9.17
N GLU A 22 8.74 -3.62 -9.89
CA GLU A 22 9.02 -2.20 -10.12
C GLU A 22 7.88 -1.52 -10.87
N GLN A 23 7.30 -2.21 -11.85
CA GLN A 23 6.15 -1.70 -12.59
C GLN A 23 4.93 -1.53 -11.68
N GLU A 24 4.65 -2.51 -10.83
CA GLU A 24 3.55 -2.41 -9.85
C GLU A 24 3.75 -1.21 -8.92
N ARG A 25 4.97 -0.99 -8.46
CA ARG A 25 5.32 0.16 -7.62
C ARG A 25 5.03 1.48 -8.32
N ARG A 26 5.50 1.63 -9.56
CA ARG A 26 5.33 2.87 -10.32
C ARG A 26 3.86 3.18 -10.57
N VAL A 27 3.09 2.18 -10.96
CA VAL A 27 1.66 2.36 -11.24
C VAL A 27 0.92 2.76 -9.96
N ALA A 28 1.21 2.07 -8.85
CA ALA A 28 0.56 2.37 -7.57
C ALA A 28 0.87 3.80 -7.11
N ILE A 29 2.13 4.24 -7.21
CA ILE A 29 2.52 5.60 -6.82
C ILE A 29 1.87 6.62 -7.74
N PHE A 30 1.89 6.38 -9.06
CA PHE A 30 1.27 7.30 -10.01
C PHE A 30 -0.23 7.47 -9.73
N ASP A 31 -0.94 6.37 -9.59
CA ASP A 31 -2.38 6.39 -9.35
C ASP A 31 -2.70 7.03 -8.00
N LEU A 32 -1.88 6.76 -6.99
CA LEU A 32 -2.05 7.34 -5.66
C LEU A 32 -1.89 8.86 -5.71
N MET A 33 -0.89 9.36 -6.44
CA MET A 33 -0.68 10.81 -6.54
C MET A 33 -1.76 11.51 -7.37
N GLU A 34 -2.38 10.81 -8.32
CA GLU A 34 -3.49 11.36 -9.08
C GLU A 34 -4.73 11.60 -8.21
N GLU A 35 -5.06 10.64 -7.37
CA GLU A 35 -6.24 10.71 -6.52
C GLU A 35 -6.07 9.82 -5.30
N ASN A 36 -6.26 10.40 -4.12
CA ASN A 36 -6.26 9.64 -2.88
C ASN A 36 -7.01 10.39 -1.78
N SER A 37 -7.34 9.68 -0.72
CA SER A 37 -7.95 10.25 0.47
C SER A 37 -7.25 9.64 1.69
N PHE A 38 -6.69 10.51 2.53
CA PHE A 38 -5.97 10.08 3.74
C PHE A 38 -6.17 11.15 4.80
N THR A 39 -6.85 10.81 5.88
CA THR A 39 -7.18 11.75 6.95
C THR A 39 -6.78 11.13 8.29
N LEU A 40 -6.12 11.92 9.13
CA LEU A 40 -5.85 11.51 10.51
C LEU A 40 -7.06 11.84 11.37
N PRO A 41 -7.55 10.89 12.21
CA PRO A 41 -8.66 11.17 13.10
C PRO A 41 -8.28 12.26 14.09
N LYS A 42 -9.21 13.16 14.37
CA LYS A 42 -9.01 14.18 15.39
C LYS A 42 -9.11 13.56 16.78
N ARG A 43 -8.26 14.00 17.70
CA ARG A 43 -8.22 13.54 19.06
C ARG A 43 -8.47 14.70 20.03
N GLU A 44 -9.19 14.43 21.09
CA GLU A 44 -9.51 15.44 22.10
C GLU A 44 -8.27 15.86 22.90
N ASP A 45 -7.33 14.95 23.07
CA ASP A 45 -6.15 15.13 23.94
C ASP A 45 -4.98 15.83 23.24
N ARG A 46 -5.06 16.04 21.92
CA ARG A 46 -3.99 16.71 21.19
C ARG A 46 -4.46 17.25 19.84
N SER A 47 -3.78 18.28 19.41
CA SER A 47 -3.99 18.85 18.08
C SER A 47 -3.41 17.92 17.03
N VAL A 48 -4.20 17.63 15.98
CA VAL A 48 -3.76 16.86 14.82
C VAL A 48 -3.79 17.81 13.63
N PRO A 49 -2.63 18.00 12.95
CA PRO A 49 -2.60 18.90 11.80
C PRO A 49 -3.45 18.35 10.66
N ASP A 50 -4.08 19.26 9.92
CA ASP A 50 -4.74 18.90 8.68
C ASP A 50 -3.72 18.60 7.59
N GLY A 51 -4.14 17.81 6.59
CA GLY A 51 -3.33 17.58 5.41
C GLY A 51 -3.21 18.82 4.52
N PRO A 52 -2.54 18.70 3.39
CA PRO A 52 -1.99 17.44 2.83
C PRO A 52 -0.82 16.90 3.65
N TYR A 53 -0.57 15.61 3.52
CA TYR A 53 0.45 14.92 4.30
C TYR A 53 1.57 14.37 3.43
N ARG A 54 2.73 14.20 4.04
CA ARG A 54 3.83 13.38 3.54
C ARG A 54 3.79 12.05 4.27
N LEU A 55 3.74 10.95 3.53
CA LEU A 55 3.67 9.62 4.11
C LEU A 55 4.94 8.85 3.80
N GLY A 56 5.60 8.35 4.84
CA GLY A 56 6.71 7.42 4.71
C GLY A 56 6.27 6.04 5.16
N LEU A 57 6.58 5.03 4.35
CA LEU A 57 6.31 3.63 4.67
C LEU A 57 7.62 2.88 4.79
N SER A 58 7.75 2.08 5.85
CA SER A 58 8.92 1.24 6.08
C SER A 58 8.52 -0.02 6.84
N ILE A 59 9.42 -1.00 6.84
CA ILE A 59 9.28 -2.18 7.70
C ILE A 59 10.47 -2.17 8.64
N ARG A 60 10.19 -2.14 9.94
CA ARG A 60 11.18 -2.18 11.01
C ARG A 60 10.73 -3.16 12.09
N ASP A 61 11.62 -4.03 12.51
CA ASP A 61 11.34 -5.01 13.56
C ASP A 61 10.07 -5.82 13.28
N LYS A 62 9.88 -6.24 12.03
CA LYS A 62 8.73 -7.04 11.57
C LYS A 62 7.40 -6.31 11.72
N ARG A 63 7.42 -4.98 11.69
CA ARG A 63 6.23 -4.14 11.73
C ARG A 63 6.23 -3.15 10.58
N LEU A 64 5.06 -2.87 10.07
CA LEU A 64 4.86 -1.85 9.07
C LEU A 64 4.74 -0.50 9.78
N VAL A 65 5.58 0.46 9.39
CA VAL A 65 5.64 1.78 10.02
C VAL A 65 5.06 2.81 9.06
N PHE A 66 4.09 3.58 9.56
CA PHE A 66 3.55 4.75 8.88
C PHE A 66 4.08 6.00 9.57
N ASP A 67 4.95 6.73 8.88
CA ASP A 67 5.42 8.04 9.33
C ASP A 67 4.65 9.11 8.57
N VAL A 68 3.85 9.88 9.28
CA VAL A 68 3.02 10.93 8.67
C VAL A 68 3.54 12.28 9.10
N GLN A 69 3.84 13.14 8.12
CA GLN A 69 4.31 14.50 8.33
C GLN A 69 3.36 15.46 7.65
N ASP A 70 3.32 16.70 8.12
CA ASP A 70 2.66 17.76 7.39
C ASP A 70 3.54 18.23 6.21
N GLU A 71 3.05 19.19 5.42
CA GLU A 71 3.81 19.69 4.26
C GLU A 71 5.14 20.35 4.62
N SER A 72 5.28 20.86 5.84
CA SER A 72 6.53 21.49 6.30
C SER A 72 7.55 20.45 6.74
N GLY A 73 7.18 19.19 6.84
CA GLY A 73 8.03 18.11 7.34
C GLY A 73 7.93 17.89 8.84
N ALA A 74 7.05 18.61 9.53
CA ALA A 74 6.81 18.39 10.95
C ALA A 74 6.01 17.12 11.19
N ALA A 75 6.33 16.39 12.25
CA ALA A 75 5.67 15.14 12.57
C ALA A 75 4.18 15.37 12.87
N ALA A 76 3.31 14.63 12.17
CA ALA A 76 1.87 14.66 12.40
C ALA A 76 1.40 13.43 13.16
N ALA A 77 1.92 12.24 12.80
CA ALA A 77 1.60 10.98 13.46
C ALA A 77 2.63 9.93 13.09
N GLN A 78 2.81 8.96 13.96
CA GLN A 78 3.51 7.73 13.62
C GLN A 78 2.72 6.57 14.20
N PHE A 79 2.51 5.54 13.41
CA PHE A 79 1.85 4.35 13.93
C PHE A 79 2.43 3.09 13.28
N LEU A 80 2.26 1.99 13.99
CA LEU A 80 2.80 0.70 13.63
C LEU A 80 1.67 -0.28 13.41
N LEU A 81 1.79 -1.09 12.35
CA LEU A 81 0.86 -2.18 12.09
C LEU A 81 1.63 -3.49 12.13
N SER A 82 1.06 -4.52 12.77
CA SER A 82 1.62 -5.86 12.72
C SER A 82 1.54 -6.41 11.30
N LEU A 83 2.60 -7.07 10.84
CA LEU A 83 2.62 -7.71 9.52
C LEU A 83 1.83 -9.01 9.47
N GLY A 84 1.56 -9.64 10.61
CA GLY A 84 0.87 -10.92 10.67
C GLY A 84 -0.42 -10.97 9.85
N PRO A 85 -1.36 -10.00 10.01
CA PRO A 85 -2.60 -10.00 9.24
C PRO A 85 -2.43 -9.88 7.74
N PHE A 86 -1.28 -9.39 7.26
CA PHE A 86 -1.02 -9.19 5.84
C PHE A 86 -0.32 -10.37 5.18
N ARG A 87 0.29 -11.27 5.94
CA ARG A 87 1.16 -12.32 5.39
C ARG A 87 0.51 -13.15 4.30
N GLN A 88 -0.69 -13.65 4.56
CA GLN A 88 -1.35 -14.53 3.59
C GLN A 88 -1.76 -13.77 2.33
N VAL A 89 -2.36 -12.59 2.48
CA VAL A 89 -2.83 -11.82 1.33
C VAL A 89 -1.66 -11.29 0.49
N VAL A 90 -0.54 -10.94 1.11
CA VAL A 90 0.69 -10.54 0.39
C VAL A 90 1.23 -11.72 -0.42
N LYS A 91 1.27 -12.91 0.19
CA LYS A 91 1.72 -14.12 -0.49
C LYS A 91 0.82 -14.45 -1.68
N ASP A 92 -0.48 -14.37 -1.49
CA ASP A 92 -1.46 -14.61 -2.56
C ASP A 92 -1.31 -13.58 -3.68
N TYR A 93 -1.04 -12.32 -3.34
CA TYR A 93 -0.81 -11.26 -4.31
C TYR A 93 0.39 -11.55 -5.21
N PHE A 94 1.53 -11.92 -4.63
CA PHE A 94 2.71 -12.25 -5.44
C PHE A 94 2.46 -13.46 -6.33
N ALA A 95 1.77 -14.48 -5.83
CA ALA A 95 1.45 -15.67 -6.61
C ALA A 95 0.56 -15.34 -7.81
N ILE A 96 -0.49 -14.53 -7.61
CA ILE A 96 -1.39 -14.20 -8.70
C ILE A 96 -0.76 -13.22 -9.69
N CYS A 97 0.11 -12.30 -9.24
CA CYS A 97 0.83 -11.42 -10.13
C CYS A 97 1.76 -12.21 -11.06
N LYS A 98 2.45 -13.21 -10.53
CA LYS A 98 3.30 -14.08 -11.35
C LYS A 98 2.46 -14.83 -12.38
N SER A 99 1.33 -15.38 -11.98
CA SER A 99 0.41 -16.05 -12.89
C SER A 99 -0.09 -15.13 -13.99
N TYR A 100 -0.39 -13.88 -13.64
CA TYR A 100 -0.84 -12.87 -14.60
C TYR A 100 0.24 -12.55 -15.64
N PHE A 101 1.47 -12.29 -15.20
CA PHE A 101 2.56 -11.98 -16.13
C PHE A 101 2.88 -13.15 -17.04
N ASP A 102 2.86 -14.38 -16.53
CA ASP A 102 3.05 -15.58 -17.34
C ASP A 102 1.90 -15.75 -18.34
N ALA A 103 0.67 -15.50 -17.92
CA ALA A 103 -0.51 -15.65 -18.77
C ALA A 103 -0.50 -14.65 -19.93
N VAL A 104 -0.09 -13.40 -19.70
CA VAL A 104 -0.02 -12.38 -20.75
C VAL A 104 0.90 -12.82 -21.88
N LYS A 105 1.96 -13.56 -21.56
CA LYS A 105 2.92 -14.04 -22.55
C LYS A 105 2.45 -15.28 -23.31
N ASN A 106 1.64 -16.14 -22.67
CA ASN A 106 1.45 -17.53 -23.16
C ASN A 106 0.00 -17.96 -23.32
N LEU A 107 -0.99 -17.22 -22.82
CA LEU A 107 -2.38 -17.69 -22.77
C LEU A 107 -3.30 -16.83 -23.61
N PRO A 108 -4.46 -17.40 -24.03
CA PRO A 108 -5.47 -16.65 -24.76
C PRO A 108 -6.12 -15.55 -23.89
N PRO A 109 -6.69 -14.50 -24.52
CA PRO A 109 -7.28 -13.38 -23.79
C PRO A 109 -8.32 -13.76 -22.73
N ALA A 110 -9.17 -14.76 -22.99
CA ALA A 110 -10.18 -15.17 -22.02
C ALA A 110 -9.57 -15.69 -20.71
N GLN A 111 -8.45 -16.44 -20.81
CA GLN A 111 -7.76 -16.96 -19.63
C GLN A 111 -7.02 -15.85 -18.90
N ILE A 112 -6.45 -14.89 -19.62
CA ILE A 112 -5.81 -13.72 -19.03
C ILE A 112 -6.84 -12.93 -18.21
N GLU A 113 -8.03 -12.73 -18.75
CA GLU A 113 -9.09 -12.01 -18.05
C GLU A 113 -9.51 -12.71 -16.75
N THR A 114 -9.63 -14.03 -16.77
CA THR A 114 -9.96 -14.79 -15.57
C THR A 114 -8.92 -14.59 -14.47
N ILE A 115 -7.63 -14.64 -14.83
CA ILE A 115 -6.54 -14.43 -13.87
C ILE A 115 -6.54 -12.97 -13.38
N ASP A 116 -6.82 -12.01 -14.26
CA ASP A 116 -6.90 -10.61 -13.87
C ASP A 116 -8.04 -10.34 -12.89
N MET A 117 -9.19 -10.99 -13.06
CA MET A 117 -10.29 -10.89 -12.11
C MET A 117 -9.88 -11.43 -10.73
N ALA A 118 -9.16 -12.56 -10.69
CA ALA A 118 -8.64 -13.11 -9.45
C ALA A 118 -7.64 -12.15 -8.79
N ARG A 119 -6.78 -11.49 -9.58
CA ARG A 119 -5.83 -10.50 -9.10
C ARG A 119 -6.55 -9.32 -8.44
N ARG A 120 -7.62 -8.83 -9.08
CA ARG A 120 -8.44 -7.74 -8.51
C ARG A 120 -9.09 -8.15 -7.19
N GLY A 121 -9.57 -9.39 -7.10
CA GLY A 121 -10.15 -9.91 -5.86
C GLY A 121 -9.15 -9.93 -4.70
N ILE A 122 -7.90 -10.31 -4.96
CA ILE A 122 -6.85 -10.30 -3.96
C ILE A 122 -6.47 -8.87 -3.58
N HIS A 123 -6.43 -7.94 -4.55
CA HIS A 123 -6.23 -6.52 -4.28
C HIS A 123 -7.31 -5.98 -3.34
N ASP A 124 -8.58 -6.32 -3.60
CA ASP A 124 -9.69 -5.87 -2.76
C ASP A 124 -9.59 -6.45 -1.35
N GLU A 125 -9.18 -7.71 -1.24
CA GLU A 125 -8.96 -8.34 0.07
C GLU A 125 -7.84 -7.63 0.84
N GLY A 126 -6.72 -7.33 0.18
CA GLY A 126 -5.62 -6.59 0.79
C GLY A 126 -6.04 -5.20 1.25
N ALA A 127 -6.84 -4.50 0.44
CA ALA A 127 -7.38 -3.20 0.80
C ALA A 127 -8.27 -3.30 2.05
N ARG A 128 -9.11 -4.31 2.12
CA ARG A 128 -10.01 -4.51 3.26
C ARG A 128 -9.22 -4.78 4.53
N VAL A 129 -8.20 -5.63 4.47
CA VAL A 129 -7.33 -5.90 5.63
C VAL A 129 -6.67 -4.59 6.09
N LEU A 130 -6.18 -3.79 5.15
CA LEU A 130 -5.51 -2.53 5.50
C LEU A 130 -6.49 -1.55 6.17
N VAL A 131 -7.69 -1.39 5.63
CA VAL A 131 -8.69 -0.50 6.23
C VAL A 131 -9.00 -0.92 7.66
N GLU A 132 -9.17 -2.22 7.89
CA GLU A 132 -9.42 -2.75 9.25
C GLU A 132 -8.27 -2.43 10.19
N ARG A 133 -7.03 -2.59 9.74
CA ARG A 133 -5.85 -2.34 10.59
C ARG A 133 -5.58 -0.86 10.81
N LEU A 134 -6.09 -0.01 9.95
CA LEU A 134 -5.97 1.45 10.10
C LEU A 134 -7.06 2.06 10.99
N GLU A 135 -8.03 1.28 11.43
CA GLU A 135 -9.10 1.78 12.28
C GLU A 135 -8.55 2.51 13.50
N GLY A 136 -9.01 3.73 13.72
CA GLY A 136 -8.53 4.60 14.81
C GLY A 136 -7.19 5.28 14.51
N LYS A 137 -6.53 4.97 13.40
CA LYS A 137 -5.20 5.51 13.06
C LYS A 137 -5.24 6.43 11.85
N ALA A 138 -5.94 6.02 10.81
CA ALA A 138 -6.11 6.80 9.58
C ALA A 138 -7.38 6.40 8.88
N ILE A 139 -7.97 7.33 8.16
CA ILE A 139 -9.18 7.11 7.37
C ILE A 139 -8.81 7.22 5.90
N VAL A 140 -9.02 6.15 5.15
CA VAL A 140 -8.71 6.09 3.72
C VAL A 140 -9.91 5.52 2.96
N ASP A 141 -10.06 5.91 1.69
CA ASP A 141 -11.05 5.26 0.85
C ASP A 141 -10.50 3.93 0.31
N HIS A 142 -11.38 3.16 -0.33
CA HIS A 142 -11.02 1.82 -0.82
C HIS A 142 -9.91 1.88 -1.87
N ASP A 143 -9.99 2.80 -2.80
CA ASP A 143 -8.97 2.91 -3.87
C ASP A 143 -7.61 3.32 -3.32
N THR A 144 -7.57 4.23 -2.36
CA THR A 144 -6.33 4.58 -1.66
C THR A 144 -5.76 3.36 -0.95
N ALA A 145 -6.62 2.59 -0.26
CA ALA A 145 -6.19 1.38 0.45
C ALA A 145 -5.61 0.33 -0.51
N ARG A 146 -6.21 0.15 -1.69
CA ARG A 146 -5.70 -0.78 -2.70
C ARG A 146 -4.28 -0.41 -3.14
N ARG A 147 -4.05 0.87 -3.39
CA ARG A 147 -2.74 1.36 -3.85
C ARG A 147 -1.70 1.29 -2.75
N LEU A 148 -2.07 1.66 -1.53
CA LEU A 148 -1.19 1.51 -0.37
C LEU A 148 -0.86 0.03 -0.12
N PHE A 149 -1.82 -0.88 -0.29
CA PHE A 149 -1.57 -2.30 -0.15
C PHE A 149 -0.52 -2.78 -1.17
N THR A 150 -0.60 -2.32 -2.42
CA THR A 150 0.43 -2.65 -3.42
C THR A 150 1.82 -2.24 -2.94
N LEU A 151 1.94 -1.04 -2.36
CA LEU A 151 3.23 -0.56 -1.84
C LEU A 151 3.69 -1.37 -0.62
N ILE A 152 2.77 -1.82 0.21
CA ILE A 152 3.09 -2.74 1.32
C ILE A 152 3.66 -4.04 0.77
N CYS A 153 3.09 -4.57 -0.31
CA CYS A 153 3.61 -5.77 -0.97
C CYS A 153 5.02 -5.54 -1.49
N VAL A 154 5.30 -4.38 -2.09
CA VAL A 154 6.64 -4.03 -2.56
C VAL A 154 7.66 -4.08 -1.41
N LEU A 155 7.30 -3.54 -0.24
CA LEU A 155 8.15 -3.56 0.94
C LEU A 155 8.35 -4.96 1.51
N HIS A 156 7.43 -5.87 1.25
CA HIS A 156 7.54 -7.28 1.63
C HIS A 156 8.37 -8.11 0.65
N PHE A 157 8.75 -7.54 -0.49
CA PHE A 157 9.50 -8.27 -1.52
C PHE A 157 10.81 -8.79 -0.95
N GLY A 158 11.04 -10.10 -1.09
CA GLY A 158 12.25 -10.74 -0.58
C GLY A 158 12.23 -11.03 0.93
N GLY A 159 11.09 -10.81 1.59
CA GLY A 159 10.92 -11.01 3.05
C GLY A 159 10.04 -12.21 3.47
#